data_af6e3d70587e887a58b95c26a6c1cbad
#
_entry.id   af6e3d70587e887a58b95c26a6c1cbad
#
_cell.length_a   1.000
_cell.length_b   1.000
_cell.length_c   1.000
_cell.angle_alpha   90.00
_cell.angle_beta   90.00
_cell.angle_gamma   90.00
#
_symmetry.space_group_name_H-M   'P 1'
#
loop_
_entity.id
_entity.type
_entity.pdbx_description
1 polymer ?
#
loop_
_entity_poly.entity_id
_entity_poly.type
_entity_poly.pdbx_seq_one_letter_code
_entity_poly.pdbx_strand_id
1 'polypeptide(L)'
;MRDILRRLVDKSNVSVAIISGRQVSDVEKRVGVDNLIYAGNHGLEIKGPFGRRKLAEAVEAAKIMEDVKNVLEKKLAGIENVYIEDKGLTLSVHFRMVADELQNKVEDDFNEAMEPFSRSNRVRVTRGKKVLEVRPPIDWHKGKIVRYLIDKARARAGTDIIPIYIGDDVTDEDAFSEINELSGYSIKIAPDDKAPSEARYYLKNIDEVRVLLSELYTTQRSKEGDNNV
;
A
#
# COMPACT_ATOMS: atom_id res chain seq x y z
N MET A 1 18.97 1.44 1.62
CA MET A 1 17.60 1.91 1.89
C MET A 1 17.27 1.94 3.38
N ARG A 2 17.34 0.83 4.13
CA ARG A 2 16.99 0.80 5.58
C ARG A 2 17.69 1.86 6.41
N ASP A 3 18.98 2.06 6.21
CA ASP A 3 19.76 3.05 6.99
C ASP A 3 19.34 4.49 6.70
N ILE A 4 18.94 4.79 5.46
CA ILE A 4 18.40 6.11 5.11
C ILE A 4 17.05 6.31 5.80
N LEU A 5 16.17 5.31 5.78
CA LEU A 5 14.87 5.39 6.45
C LEU A 5 15.03 5.58 7.96
N ARG A 6 15.96 4.85 8.62
CA ARG A 6 16.28 5.06 10.05
C ARG A 6 16.69 6.49 10.33
N ARG A 7 17.62 7.01 9.55
CA ARG A 7 18.11 8.39 9.71
C ARG A 7 17.00 9.43 9.48
N LEU A 8 16.08 9.20 8.53
CA LEU A 8 14.97 10.10 8.26
C LEU A 8 13.95 10.10 9.40
N VAL A 9 13.61 8.93 9.93
CA VAL A 9 12.60 8.81 11.01
C VAL A 9 13.10 9.37 12.34
N ASP A 10 14.42 9.43 12.54
CA ASP A 10 15.04 10.04 13.72
C ASP A 10 14.98 11.59 13.71
N LYS A 11 14.58 12.18 12.58
CA LYS A 11 14.39 13.64 12.49
C LYS A 11 13.04 14.05 13.05
N SER A 12 13.03 15.05 13.93
CA SER A 12 11.81 15.53 14.60
C SER A 12 10.78 16.15 13.66
N ASN A 13 11.24 16.67 12.52
CA ASN A 13 10.42 17.34 11.49
C ASN A 13 10.10 16.45 10.28
N VAL A 14 10.42 15.15 10.33
CA VAL A 14 10.15 14.19 9.26
C VAL A 14 9.25 13.07 9.76
N SER A 15 8.21 12.76 9.00
CA SER A 15 7.39 11.57 9.20
C SER A 15 7.50 10.68 7.98
N VAL A 16 7.80 9.40 8.17
CA VAL A 16 7.94 8.44 7.08
C VAL A 16 6.87 7.38 7.19
N ALA A 17 6.16 7.12 6.10
CA ALA A 17 5.14 6.08 5.99
C ALA A 17 5.45 5.11 4.85
N ILE A 18 5.20 3.83 5.07
CA ILE A 18 5.23 2.77 4.05
C ILE A 18 3.82 2.28 3.83
N ILE A 19 3.31 2.41 2.61
CA ILE A 19 1.96 1.99 2.22
C ILE A 19 2.07 0.79 1.28
N SER A 20 1.33 -0.28 1.57
CA SER A 20 1.42 -1.54 0.82
C SER A 20 0.09 -2.30 0.79
N GLY A 21 -0.12 -3.12 -0.25
CA GLY A 21 -1.20 -4.14 -0.29
C GLY A 21 -0.93 -5.35 0.61
N ARG A 22 0.27 -5.47 1.20
CA ARG A 22 0.61 -6.54 2.15
C ARG A 22 0.04 -6.25 3.54
N GLN A 23 -0.07 -7.28 4.38
CA GLN A 23 -0.35 -7.06 5.82
C GLN A 23 0.73 -6.19 6.47
N VAL A 24 0.35 -5.39 7.47
CA VAL A 24 1.30 -4.58 8.25
C VAL A 24 2.43 -5.42 8.82
N SER A 25 2.14 -6.60 9.37
CA SER A 25 3.16 -7.50 9.95
C SER A 25 4.21 -7.98 8.95
N ASP A 26 3.80 -8.25 7.69
CA ASP A 26 4.73 -8.64 6.63
C ASP A 26 5.58 -7.45 6.16
N VAL A 27 4.96 -6.28 5.96
CA VAL A 27 5.69 -5.07 5.58
C VAL A 27 6.71 -4.67 6.65
N GLU A 28 6.30 -4.66 7.91
CA GLU A 28 7.16 -4.34 9.06
C GLU A 28 8.37 -5.28 9.14
N LYS A 29 8.14 -6.60 9.01
CA LYS A 29 9.22 -7.60 9.00
C LYS A 29 10.19 -7.41 7.83
N ARG A 30 9.69 -7.04 6.64
CA ARG A 30 10.50 -6.84 5.44
C ARG A 30 11.32 -5.56 5.51
N VAL A 31 10.73 -4.47 5.97
CA VAL A 31 11.39 -3.15 6.08
C VAL A 31 12.34 -3.14 7.29
N GLY A 32 11.91 -3.61 8.45
CA GLY A 32 12.73 -3.75 9.65
C GLY A 32 13.28 -2.42 10.18
N VAL A 33 12.44 -1.39 10.20
CA VAL A 33 12.78 -0.06 10.73
C VAL A 33 11.69 0.36 11.73
N ASP A 34 12.10 0.62 12.95
CA ASP A 34 11.20 1.07 14.01
C ASP A 34 10.74 2.52 13.80
N ASN A 35 9.68 2.92 14.48
CA ASN A 35 9.11 4.26 14.46
C ASN A 35 8.59 4.76 13.10
N LEU A 36 8.61 3.92 12.05
CA LEU A 36 7.91 4.20 10.79
C LEU A 36 6.39 4.04 10.97
N ILE A 37 5.65 4.71 10.10
CA ILE A 37 4.23 4.43 9.92
C ILE A 37 4.11 3.34 8.84
N TYR A 38 3.47 2.23 9.18
CA TYR A 38 3.18 1.13 8.27
C TYR A 38 1.69 1.08 7.99
N ALA A 39 1.29 1.23 6.74
CA ALA A 39 -0.08 1.08 6.28
C ALA A 39 -0.17 -0.17 5.38
N GLY A 40 -0.78 -1.21 5.89
CA GLY A 40 -0.96 -2.50 5.20
C GLY A 40 -2.39 -2.69 4.69
N ASN A 41 -2.59 -3.75 3.90
CA ASN A 41 -3.88 -4.04 3.27
C ASN A 41 -4.44 -2.80 2.53
N HIS A 42 -3.62 -2.11 1.74
CA HIS A 42 -3.95 -0.86 1.05
C HIS A 42 -4.40 0.27 1.99
N GLY A 43 -3.92 0.27 3.24
CA GLY A 43 -4.25 1.29 4.22
C GLY A 43 -5.44 0.93 5.14
N LEU A 44 -6.04 -0.26 5.01
CA LEU A 44 -7.09 -0.72 5.92
C LEU A 44 -6.57 -0.99 7.34
N GLU A 45 -5.27 -1.18 7.48
CA GLU A 45 -4.58 -1.37 8.74
C GLU A 45 -3.36 -0.45 8.82
N ILE A 46 -3.18 0.23 9.95
CA ILE A 46 -2.09 1.18 10.17
C ILE A 46 -1.42 0.85 11.51
N LYS A 47 -0.08 0.89 11.52
CA LYS A 47 0.75 0.85 12.72
C LYS A 47 1.77 1.97 12.67
N GLY A 48 1.98 2.65 13.78
CA GLY A 48 2.97 3.72 13.89
C GLY A 48 3.25 4.08 15.33
N PRO A 49 3.96 5.17 15.61
CA PRO A 49 4.24 5.66 16.96
C PRO A 49 2.98 5.93 17.80
N PHE A 50 1.84 6.06 17.14
CA PHE A 50 0.52 6.24 17.78
C PHE A 50 -0.23 4.93 18.05
N GLY A 51 0.43 3.78 17.91
CA GLY A 51 -0.14 2.43 18.08
C GLY A 51 -0.67 1.83 16.76
N ARG A 52 -1.45 0.75 16.91
CA ARG A 52 -2.04 -0.01 15.77
C ARG A 52 -3.53 0.29 15.66
N ARG A 53 -4.01 0.48 14.44
CA ARG A 53 -5.42 0.72 14.14
C ARG A 53 -5.82 -0.05 12.88
N LYS A 54 -7.06 -0.53 12.87
CA LYS A 54 -7.73 -1.05 11.68
C LYS A 54 -8.94 -0.15 11.39
N LEU A 55 -9.26 0.04 10.12
CA LEU A 55 -10.47 0.76 9.74
C LEU A 55 -11.69 -0.03 10.23
N ALA A 56 -12.59 0.61 10.99
CA ALA A 56 -13.71 -0.07 11.63
C ALA A 56 -14.64 -0.75 10.60
N GLU A 57 -14.94 -0.05 9.51
CA GLU A 57 -15.76 -0.58 8.42
C GLU A 57 -15.09 -1.80 7.75
N ALA A 58 -13.74 -1.81 7.66
CA ALA A 58 -13.01 -2.94 7.12
C ALA A 58 -13.06 -4.15 8.06
N VAL A 59 -12.98 -3.94 9.37
CA VAL A 59 -13.10 -5.01 10.36
C VAL A 59 -14.46 -5.67 10.31
N GLU A 60 -15.53 -4.88 10.21
CA GLU A 60 -16.89 -5.39 10.13
C GLU A 60 -17.12 -6.13 8.80
N ALA A 61 -16.71 -5.51 7.68
CA ALA A 61 -16.85 -6.11 6.37
C ALA A 61 -15.97 -7.37 6.18
N ALA A 62 -14.85 -7.48 6.90
CA ALA A 62 -13.98 -8.64 6.82
C ALA A 62 -14.53 -9.90 7.47
N LYS A 63 -15.62 -9.82 8.23
CA LYS A 63 -16.27 -11.01 8.81
C LYS A 63 -16.66 -12.05 7.75
N ILE A 64 -16.91 -11.58 6.53
CA ILE A 64 -17.23 -12.46 5.41
C ILE A 64 -16.01 -13.17 4.81
N MET A 65 -14.78 -12.69 5.12
CA MET A 65 -13.56 -13.24 4.48
C MET A 65 -13.34 -14.72 4.80
N GLU A 66 -13.80 -15.19 5.96
CA GLU A 66 -13.73 -16.60 6.30
C GLU A 66 -14.65 -17.45 5.40
N ASP A 67 -15.88 -16.99 5.15
CA ASP A 67 -16.81 -17.66 4.23
C ASP A 67 -16.25 -17.69 2.82
N VAL A 68 -15.73 -16.55 2.35
CA VAL A 68 -15.11 -16.42 1.03
C VAL A 68 -13.91 -17.36 0.90
N LYS A 69 -13.06 -17.43 1.91
CA LYS A 69 -11.90 -18.32 1.96
C LYS A 69 -12.34 -19.79 1.83
N ASN A 70 -13.30 -20.21 2.62
CA ASN A 70 -13.81 -21.57 2.60
C ASN A 70 -14.39 -21.96 1.23
N VAL A 71 -15.07 -21.03 0.56
CA VAL A 71 -15.59 -21.27 -0.81
C VAL A 71 -14.46 -21.38 -1.82
N LEU A 72 -13.48 -20.48 -1.76
CA LEU A 72 -12.30 -20.49 -2.65
C LEU A 72 -11.43 -21.74 -2.45
N GLU A 73 -11.18 -22.14 -1.21
CA GLU A 73 -10.40 -23.35 -0.89
C GLU A 73 -11.07 -24.60 -1.49
N LYS A 74 -12.39 -24.71 -1.38
CA LYS A 74 -13.15 -25.84 -1.98
C LYS A 74 -13.12 -25.79 -3.51
N LYS A 75 -13.33 -24.62 -4.10
CA LYS A 75 -13.44 -24.47 -5.55
C LYS A 75 -12.11 -24.70 -6.26
N LEU A 76 -11.00 -24.28 -5.64
CA LEU A 76 -9.65 -24.33 -6.21
C LEU A 76 -8.82 -25.54 -5.74
N ALA A 77 -9.36 -26.41 -4.88
CA ALA A 77 -8.63 -27.52 -4.27
C ALA A 77 -8.01 -28.53 -5.26
N GLY A 78 -8.55 -28.62 -6.50
CA GLY A 78 -8.05 -29.51 -7.54
C GLY A 78 -6.97 -28.91 -8.44
N ILE A 79 -6.53 -27.69 -8.21
CA ILE A 79 -5.56 -27.00 -9.04
C ILE A 79 -4.24 -26.84 -8.27
N GLU A 80 -3.19 -27.54 -8.74
CA GLU A 80 -1.87 -27.47 -8.13
C GLU A 80 -1.25 -26.07 -8.22
N ASN A 81 -0.47 -25.71 -7.19
CA ASN A 81 0.25 -24.43 -7.10
C ASN A 81 -0.62 -23.17 -7.03
N VAL A 82 -1.92 -23.30 -6.76
CA VAL A 82 -2.74 -22.18 -6.29
C VAL A 82 -2.47 -21.95 -4.82
N TYR A 83 -2.22 -20.70 -4.44
CA TYR A 83 -2.00 -20.32 -3.05
C TYR A 83 -2.98 -19.21 -2.64
N ILE A 84 -3.78 -19.47 -1.60
CA ILE A 84 -4.71 -18.49 -1.02
C ILE A 84 -4.04 -17.88 0.20
N GLU A 85 -3.70 -16.61 0.11
CA GLU A 85 -3.13 -15.80 1.19
C GLU A 85 -4.25 -15.10 1.95
N ASP A 86 -4.42 -15.49 3.21
CA ASP A 86 -5.33 -14.82 4.14
C ASP A 86 -4.60 -13.66 4.84
N LYS A 87 -5.03 -12.43 4.56
CA LYS A 87 -4.49 -11.20 5.15
C LYS A 87 -5.40 -10.63 6.25
N GLY A 88 -6.37 -11.40 6.70
CA GLY A 88 -7.34 -11.05 7.74
C GLY A 88 -8.41 -10.05 7.31
N LEU A 89 -8.06 -8.98 6.61
CA LEU A 89 -9.01 -7.99 6.06
C LEU A 89 -9.26 -8.17 4.56
N THR A 90 -8.38 -8.89 3.88
CA THR A 90 -8.44 -9.19 2.45
C THR A 90 -7.92 -10.60 2.21
N LEU A 91 -8.23 -11.18 1.04
CA LEU A 91 -7.68 -12.44 0.58
C LEU A 91 -6.99 -12.24 -0.76
N SER A 92 -5.89 -12.94 -1.02
CA SER A 92 -5.25 -12.98 -2.34
C SER A 92 -5.11 -14.41 -2.83
N VAL A 93 -5.57 -14.67 -4.04
CA VAL A 93 -5.37 -15.94 -4.74
C VAL A 93 -4.20 -15.78 -5.71
N HIS A 94 -3.08 -16.38 -5.40
CA HIS A 94 -1.87 -16.37 -6.22
C HIS A 94 -1.85 -17.60 -7.12
N PHE A 95 -1.66 -17.40 -8.41
CA PHE A 95 -1.62 -18.49 -9.40
C PHE A 95 -0.46 -18.37 -10.41
N ARG A 96 0.58 -17.61 -10.04
CA ARG A 96 1.77 -17.45 -10.90
C ARG A 96 2.50 -18.76 -11.18
N MET A 97 2.46 -19.70 -10.23
CA MET A 97 3.13 -20.99 -10.32
C MET A 97 2.23 -22.11 -10.88
N VAL A 98 0.99 -21.78 -11.22
CA VAL A 98 0.05 -22.69 -11.88
C VAL A 98 0.47 -22.83 -13.34
N ALA A 99 0.37 -24.06 -13.89
CA ALA A 99 0.63 -24.33 -15.30
C ALA A 99 -0.24 -23.44 -16.20
N ASP A 100 0.34 -22.93 -17.28
CA ASP A 100 -0.30 -21.92 -18.13
C ASP A 100 -1.67 -22.36 -18.66
N GLU A 101 -1.83 -23.66 -18.96
CA GLU A 101 -3.08 -24.24 -19.43
C GLU A 101 -4.21 -24.21 -18.39
N LEU A 102 -3.86 -24.15 -17.10
CA LEU A 102 -4.81 -24.12 -16.01
C LEU A 102 -5.09 -22.73 -15.45
N GLN A 103 -4.34 -21.71 -15.87
CA GLN A 103 -4.50 -20.37 -15.33
C GLN A 103 -5.88 -19.76 -15.64
N ASN A 104 -6.41 -19.97 -16.85
CA ASN A 104 -7.76 -19.56 -17.21
C ASN A 104 -8.81 -20.26 -16.31
N LYS A 105 -8.60 -21.57 -16.04
CA LYS A 105 -9.49 -22.30 -15.14
C LYS A 105 -9.49 -21.73 -13.72
N VAL A 106 -8.34 -21.29 -13.21
CA VAL A 106 -8.27 -20.59 -11.91
C VAL A 106 -9.12 -19.34 -11.91
N GLU A 107 -9.03 -18.52 -12.97
CA GLU A 107 -9.80 -17.29 -13.10
C GLU A 107 -11.30 -17.56 -13.22
N ASP A 108 -11.71 -18.56 -13.99
CA ASP A 108 -13.11 -18.94 -14.17
C ASP A 108 -13.71 -19.48 -12.86
N ASP A 109 -13.03 -20.44 -12.22
CA ASP A 109 -13.45 -21.02 -10.93
C ASP A 109 -13.51 -19.95 -9.82
N PHE A 110 -12.56 -19.03 -9.82
CA PHE A 110 -12.56 -17.89 -8.89
C PHE A 110 -13.77 -16.96 -9.15
N ASN A 111 -14.02 -16.58 -10.40
CA ASN A 111 -15.13 -15.71 -10.76
C ASN A 111 -16.50 -16.34 -10.38
N GLU A 112 -16.68 -17.64 -10.69
CA GLU A 112 -17.88 -18.37 -10.29
C GLU A 112 -18.06 -18.38 -8.77
N ALA A 113 -16.98 -18.65 -8.02
CA ALA A 113 -17.01 -18.65 -6.57
C ALA A 113 -17.34 -17.27 -5.98
N MET A 114 -16.88 -16.19 -6.61
CA MET A 114 -17.08 -14.82 -6.12
C MET A 114 -18.39 -14.17 -6.58
N GLU A 115 -19.06 -14.71 -7.60
CA GLU A 115 -20.27 -14.12 -8.17
C GLU A 115 -21.36 -13.82 -7.11
N PRO A 116 -21.73 -14.75 -6.20
CA PRO A 116 -22.77 -14.49 -5.19
C PRO A 116 -22.41 -13.34 -4.24
N PHE A 117 -21.13 -13.23 -3.88
CA PHE A 117 -20.62 -12.19 -2.98
C PHE A 117 -20.52 -10.83 -3.67
N SER A 118 -20.08 -10.81 -4.92
CA SER A 118 -19.95 -9.58 -5.72
C SER A 118 -21.33 -9.02 -6.12
N ARG A 119 -22.26 -9.89 -6.55
CA ARG A 119 -23.64 -9.50 -6.91
C ARG A 119 -24.38 -8.89 -5.72
N SER A 120 -24.15 -9.38 -4.51
CA SER A 120 -24.71 -8.82 -3.27
C SER A 120 -23.90 -7.65 -2.68
N ASN A 121 -22.90 -7.14 -3.41
CA ASN A 121 -21.99 -6.08 -2.97
C ASN A 121 -21.33 -6.34 -1.60
N ARG A 122 -21.07 -7.61 -1.29
CA ARG A 122 -20.41 -8.01 -0.04
C ARG A 122 -18.89 -8.04 -0.14
N VAL A 123 -18.34 -8.12 -1.35
CA VAL A 123 -16.92 -8.05 -1.65
C VAL A 123 -16.65 -7.25 -2.91
N ARG A 124 -15.43 -6.73 -3.01
CA ARG A 124 -14.84 -6.15 -4.22
C ARG A 124 -13.68 -7.02 -4.68
N VAL A 125 -13.64 -7.35 -5.97
CA VAL A 125 -12.54 -8.09 -6.57
C VAL A 125 -11.65 -7.14 -7.34
N THR A 126 -10.34 -7.25 -7.13
CA THR A 126 -9.31 -6.57 -7.93
C THR A 126 -8.33 -7.57 -8.53
N ARG A 127 -7.71 -7.21 -9.65
CA ARG A 127 -6.84 -8.08 -10.44
C ARG A 127 -5.44 -7.47 -10.52
N GLY A 128 -4.43 -8.30 -10.26
CA GLY A 128 -3.02 -7.95 -10.46
C GLY A 128 -2.32 -8.96 -11.37
N LYS A 129 -1.01 -8.89 -11.46
CA LYS A 129 -0.20 -9.79 -12.29
C LYS A 129 -0.16 -11.21 -11.69
N LYS A 130 -1.07 -12.09 -12.17
CA LYS A 130 -1.24 -13.47 -11.68
C LYS A 130 -1.65 -13.53 -10.19
N VAL A 131 -2.47 -12.58 -9.78
CA VAL A 131 -3.10 -12.54 -8.46
C VAL A 131 -4.52 -11.96 -8.57
N LEU A 132 -5.47 -12.56 -7.87
CA LEU A 132 -6.82 -12.07 -7.70
C LEU A 132 -7.01 -11.74 -6.23
N GLU A 133 -7.49 -10.54 -5.94
CA GLU A 133 -7.65 -10.07 -4.57
C GLU A 133 -9.11 -9.81 -4.25
N VAL A 134 -9.57 -10.35 -3.12
CA VAL A 134 -10.89 -10.09 -2.56
C VAL A 134 -10.75 -9.12 -1.40
N ARG A 135 -11.51 -8.04 -1.45
CA ARG A 135 -11.46 -6.92 -0.50
C ARG A 135 -12.86 -6.61 0.04
N PRO A 136 -12.95 -5.99 1.22
CA PRO A 136 -14.19 -5.38 1.67
C PRO A 136 -14.73 -4.38 0.63
N PRO A 137 -16.07 -4.26 0.47
CA PRO A 137 -16.70 -3.37 -0.51
C PRO A 137 -16.75 -1.92 -0.01
N ILE A 138 -15.67 -1.45 0.58
CA ILE A 138 -15.56 -0.09 1.10
C ILE A 138 -14.80 0.78 0.10
N ASP A 139 -15.19 2.03 0.04
CA ASP A 139 -14.50 3.03 -0.79
C ASP A 139 -13.23 3.51 -0.08
N TRP A 140 -12.18 2.68 -0.19
CA TRP A 140 -10.87 2.93 0.41
C TRP A 140 -9.75 2.56 -0.57
N HIS A 141 -8.83 3.48 -0.79
CA HIS A 141 -7.71 3.36 -1.72
C HIS A 141 -6.49 4.13 -1.21
N LYS A 142 -5.35 4.03 -1.91
CA LYS A 142 -4.10 4.66 -1.48
C LYS A 142 -4.18 6.18 -1.33
N GLY A 143 -4.99 6.87 -2.12
CA GLY A 143 -5.23 8.30 -1.94
C GLY A 143 -5.86 8.64 -0.59
N LYS A 144 -6.89 7.89 -0.17
CA LYS A 144 -7.56 8.13 1.14
C LYS A 144 -6.65 7.90 2.33
N ILE A 145 -5.80 6.86 2.29
CA ILE A 145 -4.83 6.66 3.38
C ILE A 145 -3.75 7.76 3.38
N VAL A 146 -3.32 8.22 2.22
CA VAL A 146 -2.39 9.36 2.10
C VAL A 146 -3.00 10.61 2.72
N ARG A 147 -4.23 10.99 2.34
CA ARG A 147 -4.95 12.13 2.95
C ARG A 147 -5.01 12.00 4.46
N TYR A 148 -5.46 10.84 4.95
CA TYR A 148 -5.56 10.58 6.38
C TYR A 148 -4.23 10.77 7.12
N LEU A 149 -3.12 10.25 6.57
CA LEU A 149 -1.80 10.36 7.19
C LEU A 149 -1.28 11.81 7.18
N ILE A 150 -1.52 12.55 6.11
CA ILE A 150 -1.15 13.96 5.98
C ILE A 150 -1.93 14.81 6.98
N ASP A 151 -3.24 14.61 7.09
CA ASP A 151 -4.09 15.34 8.05
C ASP A 151 -3.63 15.07 9.50
N LYS A 152 -3.28 13.83 9.82
CA LYS A 152 -2.70 13.49 11.13
C LYS A 152 -1.34 14.13 11.36
N ALA A 153 -0.49 14.19 10.35
CA ALA A 153 0.81 14.84 10.46
C ALA A 153 0.67 16.37 10.64
N ARG A 154 -0.21 17.01 9.88
CA ARG A 154 -0.53 18.44 10.03
C ARG A 154 -1.07 18.79 11.42
N ALA A 155 -2.03 18.01 11.90
CA ALA A 155 -2.60 18.18 13.22
C ALA A 155 -1.57 18.04 14.36
N ARG A 156 -0.54 17.21 14.16
CA ARG A 156 0.54 17.00 15.13
C ARG A 156 1.61 18.07 15.06
N ALA A 157 2.00 18.48 13.85
CA ALA A 157 3.07 19.44 13.62
C ALA A 157 2.65 20.88 13.97
N GLY A 158 1.36 21.21 13.88
CA GLY A 158 0.84 22.58 14.05
C GLY A 158 1.32 23.55 12.97
N THR A 159 1.93 23.04 11.90
CA THR A 159 2.49 23.80 10.77
C THR A 159 2.18 23.11 9.46
N ASP A 160 2.33 23.84 8.37
CA ASP A 160 2.28 23.24 7.03
C ASP A 160 3.41 22.24 6.83
N ILE A 161 3.05 21.12 6.22
CA ILE A 161 3.99 20.06 5.83
C ILE A 161 4.03 19.93 4.32
N ILE A 162 5.17 19.51 3.79
CA ILE A 162 5.35 19.22 2.37
C ILE A 162 5.24 17.70 2.21
N PRO A 163 4.14 17.17 1.64
CA PRO A 163 4.00 15.76 1.41
C PRO A 163 4.77 15.33 0.16
N ILE A 164 5.44 14.17 0.26
CA ILE A 164 6.14 13.52 -0.85
C ILE A 164 5.64 12.08 -0.92
N TYR A 165 5.15 11.65 -2.08
CA TYR A 165 4.75 10.27 -2.33
C TYR A 165 5.56 9.68 -3.47
N ILE A 166 6.09 8.48 -3.25
CA ILE A 166 6.88 7.73 -4.24
C ILE A 166 6.23 6.37 -4.44
N GLY A 167 5.90 6.01 -5.68
CA GLY A 167 5.23 4.75 -6.01
C GLY A 167 5.59 4.23 -7.40
N ASP A 168 5.25 2.97 -7.70
CA ASP A 168 5.59 2.29 -8.96
C ASP A 168 4.40 1.54 -9.59
N ASP A 169 3.28 1.42 -8.87
CA ASP A 169 2.13 0.60 -9.27
C ASP A 169 0.96 1.48 -9.76
N VAL A 170 0.06 0.87 -10.52
CA VAL A 170 -1.21 1.48 -10.94
C VAL A 170 -2.05 1.94 -9.74
N THR A 171 -2.00 1.23 -8.63
CA THR A 171 -2.71 1.62 -7.39
C THR A 171 -2.12 2.85 -6.71
N ASP A 172 -0.95 3.35 -7.15
CA ASP A 172 -0.35 4.58 -6.65
C ASP A 172 -0.91 5.83 -7.34
N GLU A 173 -1.61 5.68 -8.47
CA GLU A 173 -2.19 6.82 -9.20
C GLU A 173 -3.20 7.59 -8.32
N ASP A 174 -4.01 6.91 -7.51
CA ASP A 174 -4.90 7.55 -6.54
C ASP A 174 -4.13 8.40 -5.51
N ALA A 175 -2.96 7.93 -5.10
CA ALA A 175 -2.10 8.66 -4.16
C ALA A 175 -1.38 9.83 -4.84
N PHE A 176 -0.97 9.68 -6.10
CA PHE A 176 -0.38 10.79 -6.87
C PHE A 176 -1.38 11.93 -7.05
N SER A 177 -2.63 11.61 -7.43
CA SER A 177 -3.70 12.60 -7.56
C SER A 177 -3.92 13.35 -6.24
N GLU A 178 -4.03 12.62 -5.14
CA GLU A 178 -4.21 13.17 -3.80
C GLU A 178 -3.07 14.10 -3.37
N ILE A 179 -1.82 13.71 -3.61
CA ILE A 179 -0.63 14.53 -3.33
C ILE A 179 -0.61 15.81 -4.15
N ASN A 180 -1.05 15.73 -5.41
CA ASN A 180 -1.13 16.89 -6.29
C ASN A 180 -2.14 17.93 -5.81
N GLU A 181 -3.30 17.49 -5.31
CA GLU A 181 -4.31 18.37 -4.68
C GLU A 181 -3.76 19.06 -3.43
N LEU A 182 -2.88 18.39 -2.70
CA LEU A 182 -2.23 18.90 -1.49
C LEU A 182 -0.97 19.73 -1.77
N SER A 183 -0.69 20.05 -3.05
CA SER A 183 0.49 20.79 -3.49
C SER A 183 1.82 20.13 -3.07
N GLY A 184 1.83 18.80 -3.00
CA GLY A 184 3.01 17.99 -2.70
C GLY A 184 3.77 17.52 -3.94
N TYR A 185 4.70 16.59 -3.71
CA TYR A 185 5.54 15.99 -4.75
C TYR A 185 5.11 14.54 -4.98
N SER A 186 4.46 14.27 -6.11
CA SER A 186 4.08 12.94 -6.58
C SER A 186 5.14 12.41 -7.54
N ILE A 187 5.77 11.27 -7.20
CA ILE A 187 6.94 10.75 -7.90
C ILE A 187 6.69 9.30 -8.30
N LYS A 188 6.69 9.02 -9.60
CA LYS A 188 6.59 7.66 -10.13
C LYS A 188 7.97 7.05 -10.36
N ILE A 189 8.12 5.79 -9.97
CA ILE A 189 9.31 5.00 -10.33
C ILE A 189 8.97 4.26 -11.62
N ALA A 190 9.61 4.64 -12.72
CA ALA A 190 9.44 3.98 -14.01
C ALA A 190 10.75 4.06 -14.81
N PRO A 191 11.10 3.02 -15.59
CA PRO A 191 12.28 3.04 -16.45
C PRO A 191 12.22 4.13 -17.53
N ASP A 192 11.00 4.50 -17.93
CA ASP A 192 10.70 5.61 -18.83
C ASP A 192 9.41 6.31 -18.37
N ASP A 193 9.22 7.55 -18.81
CA ASP A 193 8.10 8.44 -18.49
C ASP A 193 6.92 8.32 -19.46
N LYS A 194 6.90 7.30 -20.32
CA LYS A 194 5.97 7.21 -21.47
C LYS A 194 4.56 6.78 -21.08
N ALA A 195 4.39 6.08 -19.97
CA ALA A 195 3.06 5.64 -19.54
C ALA A 195 2.30 6.81 -18.88
N PRO A 196 1.03 7.08 -19.28
CA PRO A 196 0.20 8.08 -18.60
C PRO A 196 0.18 7.87 -17.09
N SER A 197 0.35 8.94 -16.32
CA SER A 197 0.33 8.90 -14.86
C SER A 197 -0.11 10.25 -14.30
N GLU A 198 -0.71 10.21 -13.11
CA GLU A 198 -0.99 11.39 -12.29
C GLU A 198 0.28 11.94 -11.60
N ALA A 199 1.39 11.20 -11.60
CA ALA A 199 2.65 11.67 -11.02
C ALA A 199 3.22 12.85 -11.82
N ARG A 200 3.68 13.89 -11.11
CA ARG A 200 4.32 15.08 -11.69
C ARG A 200 5.81 14.90 -11.93
N TYR A 201 6.43 13.94 -11.25
CA TYR A 201 7.86 13.68 -11.31
C TYR A 201 8.14 12.20 -11.51
N TYR A 202 9.34 11.89 -12.03
CA TYR A 202 9.76 10.53 -12.32
C TYR A 202 11.16 10.26 -11.77
N LEU A 203 11.36 9.04 -11.30
CA LEU A 203 12.66 8.45 -11.01
C LEU A 203 12.76 7.13 -11.77
N LYS A 204 13.92 6.85 -12.35
CA LYS A 204 14.12 5.69 -13.22
C LYS A 204 14.15 4.36 -12.46
N ASN A 205 14.63 4.39 -11.22
CA ASN A 205 14.88 3.18 -10.44
C ASN A 205 15.05 3.50 -8.95
N ILE A 206 15.22 2.44 -8.16
CA ILE A 206 15.41 2.50 -6.71
C ILE A 206 16.71 3.22 -6.28
N ASP A 207 17.73 3.24 -7.12
CA ASP A 207 18.97 3.95 -6.77
C ASP A 207 18.76 5.46 -6.83
N GLU A 208 17.99 5.98 -7.77
CA GLU A 208 17.58 7.38 -7.79
C GLU A 208 16.68 7.74 -6.59
N VAL A 209 15.78 6.84 -6.15
CA VAL A 209 15.05 7.04 -4.89
C VAL A 209 15.99 7.14 -3.70
N ARG A 210 17.03 6.30 -3.67
CA ARG A 210 18.03 6.33 -2.59
C ARG A 210 18.79 7.65 -2.57
N VAL A 211 19.16 8.19 -3.73
CA VAL A 211 19.81 9.50 -3.85
C VAL A 211 18.88 10.60 -3.33
N LEU A 212 17.63 10.66 -3.82
CA LEU A 212 16.64 11.64 -3.38
C LEU A 212 16.46 11.63 -1.86
N LEU A 213 16.25 10.46 -1.25
CA LEU A 213 16.08 10.35 0.19
C LEU A 213 17.34 10.75 0.98
N SER A 214 18.52 10.51 0.43
CA SER A 214 19.79 10.95 1.03
C SER A 214 19.94 12.48 1.00
N GLU A 215 19.58 13.11 -0.10
CA GLU A 215 19.60 14.57 -0.25
C GLU A 215 18.58 15.24 0.70
N LEU A 216 17.38 14.69 0.81
CA LEU A 216 16.37 15.15 1.77
C LEU A 216 16.90 15.10 3.21
N TYR A 217 17.60 14.02 3.58
CA TYR A 217 18.24 13.92 4.89
C TYR A 217 19.31 14.99 5.11
N THR A 218 20.17 15.25 4.12
CA THR A 218 21.28 16.20 4.19
C THR A 218 20.77 17.65 4.30
N THR A 219 19.78 18.00 3.49
CA THR A 219 19.17 19.34 3.49
C THR A 219 18.52 19.68 4.84
N GLN A 220 17.90 18.70 5.49
CA GLN A 220 17.32 18.87 6.84
C GLN A 220 18.39 19.08 7.92
N ARG A 221 19.59 18.54 7.74
CA ARG A 221 20.70 18.72 8.68
C ARG A 221 21.23 20.17 8.69
N SER A 222 21.29 20.81 7.53
CA SER A 222 21.78 22.20 7.40
C SER A 222 20.89 23.20 8.15
N LYS A 223 19.55 22.99 8.15
CA LYS A 223 18.61 23.87 8.84
C LYS A 223 18.61 23.74 10.37
N GLU A 224 19.01 22.60 10.91
CA GLU A 224 19.13 22.38 12.36
C GLU A 224 20.42 23.04 12.93
N GLY A 225 21.48 23.17 12.11
CA GLY A 225 22.74 23.81 12.51
C GLY A 225 22.67 25.32 12.61
N ASP A 226 21.81 25.98 11.83
CA ASP A 226 21.70 27.43 11.77
C ASP A 226 20.80 28.02 12.89
N ASN A 227 20.03 27.21 13.61
CA ASN A 227 19.19 27.64 14.72
C ASN A 227 19.86 27.57 16.12
N ASN A 228 21.13 27.20 16.18
CA ASN A 228 21.90 27.08 17.43
C ASN A 228 23.07 28.10 17.51
N VAL A 229 22.95 29.26 16.87
CA VAL A 229 23.91 30.38 17.04
C VAL A 229 23.20 31.57 17.65
#